data_49d9cf24f111dc1cd52b6fcb88477cfa
#
_entry.id   49d9cf24f111dc1cd52b6fcb88477cfa
#
_cell.length_a   1.000
_cell.length_b   1.000
_cell.length_c   1.000
_cell.angle_alpha   90.00
_cell.angle_beta   90.00
_cell.angle_gamma   90.00
#
_symmetry.space_group_name_H-M   'P 1'
#
loop_
_entity.id
_entity.type
_entity.pdbx_description
1 polymer ?
#
loop_
_entity_poly.entity_id
_entity_poly.type
_entity_poly.pdbx_seq_one_letter_code
_entity_poly.pdbx_strand_id
1 'polypeptide(L)'
;MDIKELIKPREVTEVPRAPAFVSGIISLRGVIIPIIDLQDRLGLARESATGRERVIVVRQGESFCGLMVDEIIQVARIASDYIEAAPAVLEGIDRDFVTGIGRAEGRMVILLNLAHIIDIHLC
;
A
#
# COMPACT_ATOMS: atom_id res chain seq x y z
N MET A 1 7.63 6.08 -9.81
CA MET A 1 7.16 6.04 -8.40
C MET A 1 8.23 5.37 -7.55
N ASP A 2 8.67 6.05 -6.52
CA ASP A 2 9.81 5.59 -5.73
C ASP A 2 9.44 5.40 -4.27
N ILE A 3 9.95 4.31 -3.68
CA ILE A 3 9.89 4.13 -2.23
C ILE A 3 10.98 5.01 -1.62
N LYS A 4 10.60 5.90 -0.72
CA LYS A 4 11.53 6.81 -0.08
C LYS A 4 12.04 6.30 1.26
N GLU A 5 11.17 5.75 2.07
CA GLU A 5 11.59 5.17 3.35
C GLU A 5 10.51 4.28 3.94
N LEU A 6 10.92 3.49 4.92
CA LEU A 6 10.04 2.61 5.69
C LEU A 6 10.09 3.10 7.12
N ILE A 7 8.94 3.41 7.69
CA ILE A 7 8.87 3.93 9.05
C ILE A 7 7.89 3.11 9.89
N LYS A 8 8.07 3.17 11.20
CA LYS A 8 7.07 2.61 12.11
C LYS A 8 5.85 3.51 12.12
N PRO A 9 4.66 2.96 12.35
CA PRO A 9 3.47 3.78 12.50
C PRO A 9 3.67 4.80 13.61
N ARG A 10 3.18 6.01 13.39
CA ARG A 10 3.19 7.07 14.37
C ARG A 10 1.80 7.66 14.46
N GLU A 11 1.61 8.58 15.37
CA GLU A 11 0.31 9.19 15.56
C GLU A 11 -0.22 9.79 14.27
N VAL A 12 -1.42 9.38 13.88
CA VAL A 12 -2.09 9.80 12.65
C VAL A 12 -3.23 10.73 13.01
N THR A 13 -3.29 11.88 12.37
CA THR A 13 -4.38 12.84 12.53
C THR A 13 -5.46 12.56 11.50
N GLU A 14 -6.69 12.30 11.96
CA GLU A 14 -7.79 12.04 11.06
C GLU A 14 -8.14 13.26 10.22
N VAL A 15 -8.47 13.02 8.95
CA VAL A 15 -8.93 14.06 8.03
C VAL A 15 -10.44 13.91 7.84
N PRO A 16 -11.24 14.91 8.25
CA PRO A 16 -12.69 14.84 8.05
C PRO A 16 -13.02 14.69 6.56
N ARG A 17 -14.02 13.85 6.28
CA ARG A 17 -14.54 13.61 4.92
C ARG A 17 -13.57 12.95 3.96
N ALA A 18 -12.45 12.43 4.45
CA ALA A 18 -11.56 11.61 3.65
C ALA A 18 -12.19 10.24 3.40
N PRO A 19 -11.82 9.55 2.31
CA PRO A 19 -12.27 8.17 2.11
C PRO A 19 -11.90 7.27 3.29
N ALA A 20 -12.70 6.24 3.51
CA ALA A 20 -12.51 5.34 4.67
C ALA A 20 -11.12 4.68 4.69
N PHE A 21 -10.53 4.41 3.52
CA PHE A 21 -9.21 3.80 3.43
C PHE A 21 -8.08 4.78 3.74
N VAL A 22 -8.36 6.07 3.88
CA VAL A 22 -7.38 7.05 4.31
C VAL A 22 -7.43 7.11 5.83
N SER A 23 -6.38 6.62 6.49
CA SER A 23 -6.30 6.64 7.95
C SER A 23 -6.19 8.06 8.49
N GLY A 24 -5.57 8.95 7.72
CA GLY A 24 -5.36 10.32 8.11
C GLY A 24 -4.07 10.86 7.53
N ILE A 25 -3.44 11.76 8.24
CA ILE A 25 -2.18 12.38 7.82
C ILE A 25 -1.14 12.27 8.92
N ILE A 26 0.13 12.23 8.52
CA ILE A 26 1.26 12.37 9.45
C ILE A 26 2.14 13.52 8.99
N SER A 27 2.91 14.06 9.93
CA SER A 27 3.94 15.03 9.61
C SER A 27 5.30 14.37 9.68
N LEU A 28 6.03 14.37 8.57
CA LEU A 28 7.35 13.79 8.49
C LEU A 28 8.32 14.84 7.98
N ARG A 29 9.23 15.28 8.85
CA ARG A 29 10.22 16.30 8.52
C ARG A 29 9.60 17.57 7.92
N GLY A 30 8.46 17.99 8.48
CA GLY A 30 7.76 19.17 8.02
C GLY A 30 6.89 18.96 6.79
N VAL A 31 6.81 17.74 6.28
CA VAL A 31 5.96 17.42 5.14
C VAL A 31 4.73 16.66 5.64
N ILE A 32 3.55 17.07 5.21
CA ILE A 32 2.31 16.39 5.55
C ILE A 32 2.05 15.32 4.52
N ILE A 33 1.88 14.09 5.01
CA ILE A 33 1.76 12.91 4.16
C ILE A 33 0.44 12.19 4.48
N PRO A 34 -0.44 11.99 3.49
CA PRO A 34 -1.64 11.17 3.72
C PRO A 34 -1.25 9.70 3.87
N ILE A 35 -1.93 9.00 4.76
CA ILE A 35 -1.69 7.59 5.04
C ILE A 35 -2.87 6.77 4.54
N ILE A 36 -2.60 5.83 3.66
CA ILE A 36 -3.59 4.89 3.16
C ILE A 36 -3.43 3.58 3.91
N ASP A 37 -4.55 3.07 4.45
CA ASP A 37 -4.60 1.73 5.00
C ASP A 37 -4.76 0.76 3.84
N LEU A 38 -3.72 -0.02 3.54
CA LEU A 38 -3.71 -0.89 2.38
C LEU A 38 -4.80 -1.95 2.44
N GLN A 39 -5.04 -2.55 3.62
CA GLN A 39 -6.11 -3.55 3.76
C GLN A 39 -7.47 -2.96 3.45
N ASP A 40 -7.78 -1.80 4.00
CA ASP A 40 -9.04 -1.11 3.71
C ASP A 40 -9.16 -0.76 2.22
N ARG A 41 -8.08 -0.29 1.63
CA ARG A 41 -8.08 0.07 0.20
C ARG A 41 -8.36 -1.14 -0.68
N LEU A 42 -7.83 -2.30 -0.32
CA LEU A 42 -8.03 -3.53 -1.06
C LEU A 42 -9.36 -4.23 -0.72
N GLY A 43 -10.11 -3.71 0.24
CA GLY A 43 -11.37 -4.31 0.66
C GLY A 43 -11.22 -5.56 1.52
N LEU A 44 -10.07 -5.74 2.15
CA LEU A 44 -9.78 -6.90 2.97
C LEU A 44 -10.19 -6.64 4.43
N ALA A 45 -10.54 -7.73 5.13
CA ALA A 45 -10.85 -7.64 6.54
C ALA A 45 -9.62 -7.26 7.34
N ARG A 46 -9.79 -6.33 8.29
CA ARG A 46 -8.69 -5.85 9.11
C ARG A 46 -8.48 -6.76 10.31
N GLU A 47 -7.27 -7.22 10.49
CA GLU A 47 -6.89 -8.01 11.64
C GLU A 47 -6.41 -7.10 12.78
N SER A 48 -6.32 -7.67 13.98
CA SER A 48 -5.82 -6.94 15.14
C SER A 48 -4.36 -6.50 14.93
N ALA A 49 -4.01 -5.37 15.51
CA ALA A 49 -2.63 -4.86 15.45
C ALA A 49 -1.65 -5.87 16.03
N THR A 50 -0.55 -6.11 15.34
CA THR A 50 0.48 -7.07 15.74
C THR A 50 1.76 -6.41 16.25
N GLY A 51 1.91 -5.11 16.06
CA GLY A 51 3.15 -4.41 16.33
C GLY A 51 4.16 -4.49 15.18
N ARG A 52 3.84 -5.25 14.14
CA ARG A 52 4.72 -5.40 12.97
C ARG A 52 4.36 -4.45 11.84
N GLU A 53 3.29 -3.71 11.98
CA GLU A 53 2.84 -2.76 10.98
C GLU A 53 3.94 -1.75 10.67
N ARG A 54 3.99 -1.35 9.40
CA ARG A 54 4.95 -0.35 8.94
C ARG A 54 4.26 0.56 7.92
N VAL A 55 4.81 1.75 7.78
CA VAL A 55 4.35 2.69 6.76
C VAL A 55 5.44 2.79 5.71
N ILE A 56 5.06 2.51 4.47
CA ILE A 56 5.95 2.67 3.31
C ILE A 56 5.68 4.03 2.71
N VAL A 57 6.66 4.92 2.79
CA VAL A 57 6.53 6.26 2.22
C VAL A 57 6.97 6.22 0.77
N VAL A 58 6.06 6.56 -0.13
CA VAL A 58 6.32 6.58 -1.57
C VAL A 58 6.19 7.98 -2.11
N ARG A 59 6.94 8.28 -3.17
CA ARG A 59 6.83 9.54 -3.89
C ARG A 59 6.28 9.29 -5.27
N GLN A 60 5.26 10.07 -5.63
CA GLN A 60 4.71 10.09 -6.98
C GLN A 60 4.79 11.53 -7.48
N GLY A 61 5.70 11.79 -8.42
CA GLY A 61 5.99 13.16 -8.85
C GLY A 61 6.53 13.98 -7.69
N GLU A 62 5.83 15.05 -7.33
CA GLU A 62 6.20 15.91 -6.20
C GLU A 62 5.41 15.61 -4.94
N SER A 63 4.53 14.61 -5.01
CA SER A 63 3.65 14.26 -3.89
C SER A 63 4.16 13.03 -3.17
N PHE A 64 3.90 12.99 -1.86
CA PHE A 64 4.22 11.83 -1.03
C PHE A 64 2.95 11.19 -0.52
N CYS A 65 3.00 9.87 -0.32
CA CYS A 65 1.92 9.10 0.25
C CYS A 65 2.52 8.00 1.11
N GLY A 66 1.86 7.69 2.22
CA GLY A 66 2.25 6.55 3.06
C GLY A 66 1.27 5.42 2.89
N LEU A 67 1.78 4.20 2.81
CA LEU A 67 0.97 3.00 2.79
C LEU A 67 1.19 2.24 4.08
N MET A 68 0.14 2.09 4.87
CA MET A 68 0.20 1.28 6.07
C MET A 68 -0.01 -0.18 5.70
N VAL A 69 1.00 -1.01 5.98
CA VAL A 69 0.97 -2.43 5.70
C VAL A 69 1.10 -3.22 7.00
N ASP A 70 0.66 -4.46 6.99
CA ASP A 70 0.68 -5.31 8.19
C ASP A 70 2.09 -5.70 8.61
N GLU A 71 2.95 -5.93 7.65
CA GLU A 71 4.30 -6.41 7.90
C GLU A 71 5.13 -6.25 6.63
N ILE A 72 6.40 -5.93 6.80
CA ILE A 72 7.37 -5.96 5.72
C ILE A 72 8.24 -7.18 5.92
N ILE A 73 8.22 -8.09 4.96
CA ILE A 73 8.98 -9.33 5.05
C ILE A 73 10.35 -9.14 4.43
N GLN A 74 10.39 -8.69 3.19
CA GLN A 74 11.67 -8.51 2.48
C GLN A 74 11.45 -7.72 1.18
N VAL A 75 12.57 -7.29 0.60
CA VAL A 75 12.61 -6.78 -0.76
C VAL A 75 13.08 -7.91 -1.65
N ALA A 76 12.29 -8.23 -2.68
CA ALA A 76 12.61 -9.32 -3.59
C ALA A 76 12.65 -8.82 -5.03
N ARG A 77 13.48 -9.45 -5.85
CA ARG A 77 13.49 -9.21 -7.29
C ARG A 77 12.64 -10.27 -7.96
N ILE A 78 11.74 -9.83 -8.83
CA ILE A 78 10.88 -10.72 -9.60
C ILE A 78 11.13 -10.40 -11.06
N ALA A 79 11.63 -11.37 -11.80
CA ALA A 79 11.88 -11.20 -13.24
C ALA A 79 10.55 -11.03 -13.97
N SER A 80 10.48 -10.04 -14.86
CA SER A 80 9.24 -9.75 -15.60
C SER A 80 8.75 -10.95 -16.41
N ASP A 81 9.64 -11.83 -16.85
CA ASP A 81 9.30 -13.04 -17.61
C ASP A 81 8.49 -14.03 -16.80
N TYR A 82 8.55 -13.94 -15.46
CA TYR A 82 7.83 -14.83 -14.55
C TYR A 82 6.59 -14.19 -13.94
N ILE A 83 6.19 -13.03 -14.44
CA ILE A 83 4.97 -12.38 -13.98
C ILE A 83 3.82 -12.81 -14.87
N GLU A 84 2.84 -13.45 -14.27
CA GLU A 84 1.65 -13.92 -14.96
C GLU A 84 0.51 -12.93 -14.77
N ALA A 85 -0.43 -12.92 -15.71
CA ALA A 85 -1.64 -12.12 -15.56
C ALA A 85 -2.45 -12.63 -14.37
N ALA A 86 -3.08 -11.72 -13.65
CA ALA A 86 -3.94 -12.10 -12.55
C ALA A 86 -5.15 -12.88 -13.07
N PRO A 87 -5.57 -13.96 -12.37
CA PRO A 87 -6.78 -14.68 -12.75
C PRO A 87 -7.99 -13.74 -12.64
N ALA A 88 -9.04 -14.07 -13.40
CA ALA A 88 -10.26 -13.26 -13.41
C ALA A 88 -10.92 -13.18 -12.03
N VAL A 89 -10.67 -14.16 -11.18
CA VAL A 89 -11.23 -14.22 -9.84
C VAL A 89 -10.10 -14.18 -8.81
N LEU A 90 -9.92 -13.01 -8.20
CA LEU A 90 -9.12 -12.85 -6.98
C LEU A 90 -10.12 -12.49 -5.90
N GLU A 91 -10.33 -13.43 -5.00
CA GLU A 91 -11.36 -13.31 -3.99
C GLU A 91 -11.11 -12.07 -3.11
N GLY A 92 -12.08 -11.14 -3.14
CA GLY A 92 -12.06 -9.97 -2.28
C GLY A 92 -11.21 -8.78 -2.74
N ILE A 93 -10.46 -8.92 -3.83
CA ILE A 93 -9.60 -7.84 -4.31
C ILE A 93 -10.03 -7.39 -5.71
N ASP A 94 -10.22 -6.08 -5.88
CA ASP A 94 -10.54 -5.49 -7.18
C ASP A 94 -9.34 -5.69 -8.13
N ARG A 95 -9.62 -6.17 -9.33
CA ARG A 95 -8.59 -6.42 -10.34
C ARG A 95 -7.80 -5.18 -10.71
N ASP A 96 -8.39 -4.00 -10.61
CA ASP A 96 -7.72 -2.75 -10.93
C ASP A 96 -6.53 -2.48 -10.00
N PHE A 97 -6.53 -3.11 -8.82
CA PHE A 97 -5.43 -2.97 -7.87
C PHE A 97 -4.30 -3.97 -8.11
N VAL A 98 -4.46 -4.88 -9.06
CA VAL A 98 -3.50 -5.97 -9.27
C VAL A 98 -2.84 -5.86 -10.65
N THR A 99 -1.52 -5.84 -10.66
CA THR A 99 -0.74 -5.83 -11.90
C THR A 99 -0.55 -7.24 -12.45
N GLY A 100 -0.36 -8.20 -11.56
CA GLY A 100 -0.11 -9.58 -11.96
C GLY A 100 0.26 -10.44 -10.78
N ILE A 101 0.73 -11.64 -11.07
CA ILE A 101 1.16 -12.58 -10.06
C ILE A 101 2.60 -13.01 -10.39
N GLY A 102 3.48 -12.90 -9.40
CA GLY A 102 4.85 -13.35 -9.51
C GLY A 102 5.18 -14.41 -8.50
N ARG A 103 6.41 -14.87 -8.51
CA ARG A 103 6.92 -15.81 -7.52
C ARG A 103 8.23 -15.29 -6.95
N ALA A 104 8.32 -15.32 -5.64
CA ALA A 104 9.52 -14.96 -4.92
C ALA A 104 9.81 -16.06 -3.90
N GLU A 105 10.98 -16.67 -3.99
CA GLU A 105 11.41 -17.73 -3.07
C GLU A 105 10.39 -18.86 -2.92
N GLY A 106 9.80 -19.29 -4.05
CA GLY A 106 8.83 -20.36 -4.08
C GLY A 106 7.43 -19.97 -3.63
N ARG A 107 7.23 -18.72 -3.27
CA ARG A 107 5.92 -18.21 -2.83
C ARG A 107 5.24 -17.43 -3.95
N MET A 108 3.94 -17.59 -4.05
CA MET A 108 3.13 -16.79 -4.96
C MET A 108 2.94 -15.40 -4.36
N VAL A 109 3.20 -14.37 -5.15
CA VAL A 109 3.11 -12.98 -4.72
C VAL A 109 2.16 -12.24 -5.65
N ILE A 110 1.20 -11.54 -5.07
CA ILE A 110 0.30 -10.69 -5.84
C ILE A 110 0.97 -9.33 -5.99
N LEU A 111 1.18 -8.90 -7.24
CA LEU A 111 1.81 -7.63 -7.55
C LEU A 111 0.73 -6.56 -7.65
N LEU A 112 0.86 -5.51 -6.86
CA LEU A 112 -0.15 -4.48 -6.78
C LEU A 112 0.14 -3.31 -7.72
N ASN A 113 -0.92 -2.74 -8.25
CA ASN A 113 -0.84 -1.51 -9.03
C ASN A 113 -0.86 -0.32 -8.07
N LEU A 114 0.32 0.12 -7.68
CA LEU A 114 0.45 1.16 -6.67
C LEU A 114 -0.14 2.49 -7.13
N ALA A 115 0.02 2.84 -8.40
CA ALA A 115 -0.54 4.09 -8.93
C ALA A 115 -2.06 4.15 -8.76
N HIS A 116 -2.75 3.03 -8.96
CA HIS A 116 -4.19 2.96 -8.79
C HIS A 116 -4.59 2.98 -7.31
N ILE A 117 -3.80 2.31 -6.47
CA ILE A 117 -4.05 2.26 -5.03
C ILE A 117 -3.98 3.65 -4.40
N ILE A 118 -2.99 4.45 -4.78
CA ILE A 118 -2.78 5.78 -4.20
C ILE A 118 -3.49 6.90 -4.95
N ASP A 119 -4.30 6.56 -5.94
CA ASP A 119 -5.12 7.53 -6.65
C ASP A 119 -6.31 7.91 -5.77
N ILE A 120 -6.14 8.96 -4.99
CA ILE A 120 -7.15 9.44 -4.05
C ILE A 120 -7.37 10.93 -4.26
N HIS A 121 -8.60 11.34 -4.07
CA HIS A 121 -8.99 12.75 -4.13
C HIS A 121 -9.33 13.22 -2.72
N LEU A 122 -8.39 13.93 -2.10
CA LEU A 122 -8.58 14.51 -0.77
C LEU A 122 -9.11 15.94 -0.91
N CYS A 123 -10.33 16.08 -1.33
CA CYS A 123 -10.94 17.40 -1.47
C CYS A 123 -11.91 17.68 -0.36
#